data_facdb5e2e1f876a16ae48c2aad40c234
#
_entry.id   facdb5e2e1f876a16ae48c2aad40c234
#
_cell.length_a   1.000
_cell.length_b   1.000
_cell.length_c   1.000
_cell.angle_alpha   90.00
_cell.angle_beta   90.00
_cell.angle_gamma   90.00
#
_symmetry.space_group_name_H-M   'P 1'
#
loop_
_entity.id
_entity.type
_entity.pdbx_description
1 polymer ?
#
loop_
_entity_poly.entity_id
_entity_poly.type
_entity_poly.pdbx_seq_one_letter_code
_entity_poly.pdbx_strand_id
1 'polypeptide(L)'
;MYDYLIVGAGLSGAIFAYEANKRGKKVKVIDKRDHIGGNIYCENVEGINVHKYGAHIFHTSNKKVWDYVNQFAEFNNYINSPIANYQGHLYNLPFNMNTFYALWGTKTPQEVKDKIAEQTTHMQDVEPKNLEEQAIKLIGMDVYEKLIKGYTEKQWGRSATELPPFIIKRLPVRLTYDNNYFNDRYQGIPIGGYNVIIEKLLEGIEVELNTDFFADRENMEASATKIVFTGMIDQFFDYQFGELEYRSLRFEHEILDQENYQGNAVVNYTERDIPYTRIIEHKHFEFGTQDKTVITREYPADWKRGDEPYYPINDAKNNAIYEQYLAEAERNGRVIFCGRLADYKYYDMHVTVERALDVVEEELGSI
;
A
#
# COMPACT_ATOMS: atom_id res chain seq x y z
N MET A 1 1.33 35.31 1.39
CA MET A 1 0.24 34.45 1.84
C MET A 1 -0.13 33.53 0.68
N TYR A 2 -0.25 32.24 0.93
CA TYR A 2 -0.63 31.21 -0.04
C TYR A 2 -2.15 31.01 -0.02
N ASP A 3 -2.73 30.54 -1.14
CA ASP A 3 -4.11 30.07 -1.15
C ASP A 3 -4.20 28.74 -0.38
N TYR A 4 -3.21 27.84 -0.63
CA TYR A 4 -3.10 26.53 0.01
C TYR A 4 -1.71 26.25 0.52
N LEU A 5 -1.60 25.82 1.78
CA LEU A 5 -0.46 25.11 2.33
C LEU A 5 -0.78 23.61 2.31
N ILE A 6 0.06 22.82 1.65
CA ILE A 6 -0.11 21.38 1.56
C ILE A 6 0.92 20.70 2.46
N VAL A 7 0.43 19.93 3.42
CA VAL A 7 1.24 19.19 4.38
C VAL A 7 1.33 17.75 3.93
N GLY A 8 2.50 17.39 3.40
CA GLY A 8 2.84 16.10 2.81
C GLY A 8 3.06 16.17 1.30
N ALA A 9 4.29 15.86 0.88
CA ALA A 9 4.72 15.80 -0.53
C ALA A 9 4.54 14.39 -1.15
N GLY A 10 3.63 13.58 -0.60
CA GLY A 10 3.24 12.29 -1.16
C GLY A 10 2.24 12.45 -2.32
N LEU A 11 1.76 11.32 -2.85
CA LEU A 11 0.90 11.28 -4.04
C LEU A 11 -0.35 12.17 -3.91
N SER A 12 -1.08 12.11 -2.79
CA SER A 12 -2.28 12.93 -2.55
C SER A 12 -1.98 14.41 -2.55
N GLY A 13 -0.95 14.83 -1.79
CA GLY A 13 -0.57 16.24 -1.69
C GLY A 13 -0.04 16.79 -3.02
N ALA A 14 0.77 16.01 -3.74
CA ALA A 14 1.30 16.42 -5.04
C ALA A 14 0.21 16.60 -6.10
N ILE A 15 -0.79 15.71 -6.15
CA ILE A 15 -1.94 15.84 -7.06
C ILE A 15 -2.74 17.10 -6.75
N PHE A 16 -3.07 17.33 -5.48
CA PHE A 16 -3.80 18.56 -5.10
C PHE A 16 -2.99 19.81 -5.44
N ALA A 17 -1.68 19.81 -5.15
CA ALA A 17 -0.79 20.92 -5.47
C ALA A 17 -0.78 21.25 -6.96
N TYR A 18 -0.62 20.23 -7.80
CA TYR A 18 -0.61 20.34 -9.25
C TYR A 18 -1.92 20.95 -9.78
N GLU A 19 -3.04 20.38 -9.38
CA GLU A 19 -4.35 20.81 -9.87
C GLU A 19 -4.75 22.22 -9.36
N ALA A 20 -4.35 22.58 -8.15
CA ALA A 20 -4.54 23.93 -7.62
C ALA A 20 -3.65 24.96 -8.36
N ASN A 21 -2.35 24.62 -8.55
CA ASN A 21 -1.42 25.48 -9.28
C ASN A 21 -1.86 25.72 -10.73
N LYS A 22 -2.30 24.67 -11.42
CA LYS A 22 -2.85 24.73 -12.78
C LYS A 22 -4.06 25.67 -12.90
N ARG A 23 -4.80 25.89 -11.81
CA ARG A 23 -5.92 26.84 -11.69
C ARG A 23 -5.50 28.21 -11.19
N GLY A 24 -4.20 28.49 -11.18
CA GLY A 24 -3.64 29.80 -10.79
C GLY A 24 -3.65 30.07 -9.29
N LYS A 25 -3.82 29.03 -8.45
CA LYS A 25 -3.71 29.17 -7.00
C LYS A 25 -2.25 29.23 -6.57
N LYS A 26 -1.94 30.05 -5.58
CA LYS A 26 -0.62 30.11 -4.98
C LYS A 26 -0.49 29.02 -3.93
N VAL A 27 0.37 28.04 -4.19
CA VAL A 27 0.51 26.83 -3.39
C VAL A 27 1.93 26.73 -2.82
N LYS A 28 2.03 26.23 -1.58
CA LYS A 28 3.28 25.76 -0.98
C LYS A 28 3.09 24.35 -0.47
N VAL A 29 4.07 23.47 -0.70
CA VAL A 29 4.11 22.11 -0.18
C VAL A 29 5.21 22.01 0.86
N ILE A 30 4.93 21.38 1.99
CA ILE A 30 5.93 21.05 3.01
C ILE A 30 5.91 19.54 3.29
N ASP A 31 7.07 18.98 3.61
CA ASP A 31 7.16 17.59 4.09
C ASP A 31 8.22 17.49 5.21
N LYS A 32 7.92 16.68 6.23
CA LYS A 32 8.87 16.39 7.32
C LYS A 32 10.09 15.59 6.88
N ARG A 33 9.96 14.83 5.77
CA ARG A 33 11.02 14.02 5.18
C ARG A 33 11.99 14.88 4.37
N ASP A 34 13.14 14.33 4.07
CA ASP A 34 14.19 14.95 3.22
C ASP A 34 13.97 14.69 1.72
N HIS A 35 12.86 14.09 1.35
CA HIS A 35 12.49 13.75 -0.03
C HIS A 35 11.00 13.91 -0.28
N ILE A 36 10.63 14.10 -1.55
CA ILE A 36 9.26 14.04 -2.05
C ILE A 36 8.82 12.58 -2.26
N GLY A 37 7.54 12.37 -2.58
CA GLY A 37 7.00 11.06 -2.99
C GLY A 37 6.36 10.27 -1.86
N GLY A 38 6.56 10.67 -0.60
CA GLY A 38 5.98 9.93 0.53
C GLY A 38 6.38 8.46 0.50
N ASN A 39 5.42 7.54 0.63
CA ASN A 39 5.70 6.11 0.65
C ASN A 39 6.03 5.50 -0.72
N ILE A 40 5.79 6.20 -1.83
CA ILE A 40 6.16 5.71 -3.17
C ILE A 40 7.56 6.18 -3.62
N TYR A 41 8.30 6.87 -2.75
CA TYR A 41 9.64 7.31 -3.03
C TYR A 41 10.57 6.16 -3.40
N CYS A 42 11.34 6.36 -4.47
CA CYS A 42 12.39 5.45 -4.93
C CYS A 42 13.76 6.08 -4.72
N GLU A 43 14.67 5.37 -4.06
CA GLU A 43 16.07 5.74 -3.94
C GLU A 43 16.89 5.06 -5.04
N ASN A 44 17.68 5.80 -5.80
CA ASN A 44 18.56 5.19 -6.80
C ASN A 44 19.82 4.64 -6.14
N VAL A 45 19.98 3.32 -6.16
CA VAL A 45 21.12 2.60 -5.58
C VAL A 45 21.71 1.68 -6.66
N GLU A 46 22.99 1.85 -6.99
CA GLU A 46 23.67 1.06 -8.05
C GLU A 46 22.91 1.09 -9.40
N GLY A 47 22.22 2.19 -9.72
CA GLY A 47 21.40 2.31 -10.92
C GLY A 47 20.08 1.56 -10.87
N ILE A 48 19.65 1.12 -9.70
CA ILE A 48 18.37 0.45 -9.45
C ILE A 48 17.45 1.39 -8.65
N ASN A 49 16.22 1.57 -9.08
CA ASN A 49 15.21 2.32 -8.33
C ASN A 49 14.66 1.45 -7.20
N VAL A 50 15.18 1.65 -6.00
CA VAL A 50 14.78 0.92 -4.79
C VAL A 50 13.52 1.56 -4.20
N HIS A 51 12.44 0.81 -4.12
CA HIS A 51 11.21 1.24 -3.45
C HIS A 51 11.45 1.28 -1.93
N LYS A 52 11.72 2.48 -1.41
CA LYS A 52 12.24 2.67 -0.04
C LYS A 52 11.30 2.17 1.05
N TYR A 53 10.01 2.24 0.81
CA TYR A 53 8.94 1.95 1.78
C TYR A 53 8.07 0.77 1.38
N GLY A 54 8.67 -0.25 0.76
CA GLY A 54 7.99 -1.45 0.31
C GLY A 54 7.63 -1.45 -1.17
N ALA A 55 7.29 -2.62 -1.68
CA ALA A 55 6.95 -2.80 -3.09
C ALA A 55 5.67 -2.03 -3.44
N HIS A 56 5.75 -1.19 -4.45
CA HIS A 56 4.63 -0.45 -5.01
C HIS A 56 4.50 -0.80 -6.50
N ILE A 57 3.36 -1.37 -6.87
CA ILE A 57 3.02 -1.69 -8.27
C ILE A 57 1.73 -0.94 -8.59
N PHE A 58 1.75 -0.08 -9.60
CA PHE A 58 0.55 0.64 -10.01
C PHE A 58 -0.38 -0.29 -10.79
N HIS A 59 -1.64 -0.34 -10.42
CA HIS A 59 -2.67 -1.10 -11.12
C HIS A 59 -4.02 -0.41 -10.99
N THR A 60 -4.87 -0.52 -11.99
CA THR A 60 -6.23 0.02 -11.97
C THR A 60 -7.06 -0.51 -13.13
N SER A 61 -8.36 -0.61 -12.94
CA SER A 61 -9.34 -0.77 -14.03
C SER A 61 -10.01 0.55 -14.43
N ASN A 62 -9.79 1.62 -13.66
CA ASN A 62 -10.30 2.95 -13.93
C ASN A 62 -9.46 3.67 -14.99
N LYS A 63 -10.04 3.83 -16.18
CA LYS A 63 -9.34 4.49 -17.30
C LYS A 63 -9.02 5.95 -17.00
N LYS A 64 -9.86 6.70 -16.28
CA LYS A 64 -9.61 8.10 -15.91
C LYS A 64 -8.33 8.21 -15.07
N VAL A 65 -8.16 7.32 -14.10
CA VAL A 65 -6.96 7.26 -13.25
C VAL A 65 -5.73 6.88 -14.06
N TRP A 66 -5.85 5.85 -14.92
CA TRP A 66 -4.74 5.42 -15.77
C TRP A 66 -4.28 6.53 -16.72
N ASP A 67 -5.22 7.19 -17.40
CA ASP A 67 -4.93 8.31 -18.29
C ASP A 67 -4.32 9.50 -17.53
N TYR A 68 -4.75 9.73 -16.28
CA TYR A 68 -4.21 10.80 -15.46
C TYR A 68 -2.73 10.58 -15.13
N VAL A 69 -2.36 9.42 -14.59
CA VAL A 69 -0.97 9.15 -14.20
C VAL A 69 -0.03 9.07 -15.40
N ASN A 70 -0.52 8.62 -16.56
CA ASN A 70 0.24 8.57 -17.80
C ASN A 70 0.56 9.95 -18.41
N GLN A 71 -0.01 11.04 -17.89
CA GLN A 71 0.42 12.40 -18.25
C GLN A 71 1.80 12.73 -17.66
N PHE A 72 2.19 12.04 -16.57
CA PHE A 72 3.40 12.35 -15.80
C PHE A 72 4.52 11.32 -15.98
N ALA A 73 4.22 10.10 -16.39
CA ALA A 73 5.22 9.06 -16.62
C ALA A 73 4.75 8.07 -17.69
N GLU A 74 5.70 7.48 -18.40
CA GLU A 74 5.47 6.26 -19.19
C GLU A 74 5.57 5.05 -18.24
N PHE A 75 4.61 4.12 -18.35
CA PHE A 75 4.63 2.88 -17.57
C PHE A 75 5.15 1.73 -18.43
N ASN A 76 5.97 0.88 -17.81
CA ASN A 76 6.40 -0.35 -18.43
C ASN A 76 5.28 -1.42 -18.40
N ASN A 77 5.57 -2.60 -18.93
CA ASN A 77 4.63 -3.72 -18.97
C ASN A 77 4.88 -4.74 -17.84
N TYR A 78 5.35 -4.30 -16.69
CA TYR A 78 5.56 -5.19 -15.55
C TYR A 78 4.23 -5.81 -15.09
N ILE A 79 4.23 -7.14 -14.98
CA ILE A 79 3.10 -7.93 -14.47
C ILE A 79 3.48 -8.45 -13.08
N ASN A 80 2.71 -8.06 -12.06
CA ASN A 80 2.96 -8.52 -10.70
C ASN A 80 2.60 -10.00 -10.54
N SER A 81 3.61 -10.83 -10.31
CA SER A 81 3.48 -12.29 -10.17
C SER A 81 4.30 -12.75 -8.96
N PRO A 82 3.88 -12.41 -7.73
CA PRO A 82 4.62 -12.78 -6.52
C PRO A 82 4.62 -14.30 -6.31
N ILE A 83 5.63 -14.75 -5.57
CA ILE A 83 5.81 -16.16 -5.20
C ILE A 83 5.75 -16.26 -3.68
N ALA A 84 5.17 -17.32 -3.15
CA ALA A 84 5.26 -17.70 -1.74
C ALA A 84 6.31 -18.79 -1.56
N ASN A 85 7.16 -18.63 -0.55
CA ASN A 85 8.09 -19.65 -0.07
C ASN A 85 7.57 -20.18 1.27
N TYR A 86 7.37 -21.48 1.34
CA TYR A 86 7.05 -22.20 2.58
C TYR A 86 7.99 -23.40 2.71
N GLN A 87 8.89 -23.36 3.67
CA GLN A 87 9.89 -24.42 3.94
C GLN A 87 10.71 -24.82 2.69
N GLY A 88 11.09 -23.81 1.89
CA GLY A 88 11.84 -24.02 0.65
C GLY A 88 10.99 -24.47 -0.56
N HIS A 89 9.70 -24.71 -0.38
CA HIS A 89 8.77 -24.97 -1.48
C HIS A 89 8.18 -23.67 -2.01
N LEU A 90 8.20 -23.50 -3.33
CA LEU A 90 7.71 -22.29 -3.99
C LEU A 90 6.31 -22.49 -4.57
N TYR A 91 5.46 -21.51 -4.34
CA TYR A 91 4.06 -21.50 -4.79
C TYR A 91 3.74 -20.19 -5.48
N ASN A 92 3.04 -20.23 -6.60
CA ASN A 92 2.57 -19.03 -7.26
C ASN A 92 1.44 -18.34 -6.49
N LEU A 93 1.42 -17.00 -6.55
CA LEU A 93 0.33 -16.15 -6.06
C LEU A 93 -0.22 -15.30 -7.22
N PRO A 94 -1.54 -15.02 -7.24
CA PRO A 94 -2.57 -15.47 -6.31
C PRO A 94 -2.76 -16.99 -6.40
N PHE A 95 -3.58 -17.57 -5.48
CA PHE A 95 -3.85 -18.99 -5.51
C PHE A 95 -4.52 -19.39 -6.83
N ASN A 96 -3.79 -20.08 -7.68
CA ASN A 96 -4.20 -20.45 -9.02
C ASN A 96 -3.84 -21.92 -9.33
N MET A 97 -4.09 -22.37 -10.54
CA MET A 97 -3.82 -23.77 -10.92
C MET A 97 -2.36 -24.18 -10.73
N ASN A 98 -1.37 -23.26 -10.88
CA ASN A 98 0.03 -23.57 -10.60
C ASN A 98 0.25 -23.79 -9.10
N THR A 99 -0.39 -23.00 -8.24
CA THR A 99 -0.37 -23.17 -6.79
C THR A 99 -0.91 -24.55 -6.38
N PHE A 100 -2.07 -24.92 -6.91
CA PHE A 100 -2.73 -26.19 -6.58
C PHE A 100 -2.00 -27.39 -7.17
N TYR A 101 -1.39 -27.24 -8.35
CA TYR A 101 -0.50 -28.28 -8.88
C TYR A 101 0.72 -28.50 -7.96
N ALA A 102 1.35 -27.43 -7.49
CA ALA A 102 2.49 -27.53 -6.58
C ALA A 102 2.11 -28.14 -5.21
N LEU A 103 0.88 -27.85 -4.70
CA LEU A 103 0.39 -28.36 -3.42
C LEU A 103 -0.08 -29.82 -3.50
N TRP A 104 -0.85 -30.16 -4.54
CA TRP A 104 -1.64 -31.41 -4.60
C TRP A 104 -1.40 -32.24 -5.86
N GLY A 105 -0.65 -31.73 -6.84
CA GLY A 105 -0.47 -32.38 -8.14
C GLY A 105 -1.73 -32.34 -9.02
N THR A 106 -2.72 -31.53 -8.68
CA THR A 106 -3.98 -31.37 -9.43
C THR A 106 -3.75 -30.68 -10.76
N LYS A 107 -4.41 -31.17 -11.83
CA LYS A 107 -4.20 -30.70 -13.21
C LYS A 107 -5.44 -30.02 -13.80
N THR A 108 -6.60 -30.29 -13.23
CA THR A 108 -7.88 -29.75 -13.72
C THR A 108 -8.61 -28.96 -12.65
N PRO A 109 -9.43 -27.96 -13.04
CA PRO A 109 -10.29 -27.22 -12.11
C PRO A 109 -11.19 -28.12 -11.25
N GLN A 110 -11.64 -29.24 -11.79
CA GLN A 110 -12.52 -30.16 -11.04
C GLN A 110 -11.75 -30.85 -9.91
N GLU A 111 -10.55 -31.34 -10.17
CA GLU A 111 -9.68 -31.95 -9.13
C GLU A 111 -9.39 -30.96 -7.99
N VAL A 112 -9.17 -29.66 -8.30
CA VAL A 112 -8.97 -28.62 -7.29
C VAL A 112 -10.24 -28.43 -6.45
N LYS A 113 -11.42 -28.33 -7.11
CA LYS A 113 -12.70 -28.19 -6.41
C LYS A 113 -12.97 -29.37 -5.48
N ASP A 114 -12.71 -30.58 -5.96
CA ASP A 114 -12.90 -31.80 -5.17
C ASP A 114 -11.96 -31.82 -3.94
N LYS A 115 -10.70 -31.38 -4.11
CA LYS A 115 -9.73 -31.27 -3.01
C LYS A 115 -10.15 -30.21 -1.97
N ILE A 116 -10.62 -29.06 -2.40
CA ILE A 116 -11.15 -28.01 -1.50
C ILE A 116 -12.39 -28.55 -0.79
N ALA A 117 -13.32 -29.18 -1.50
CA ALA A 117 -14.55 -29.73 -0.92
C ALA A 117 -14.25 -30.82 0.14
N GLU A 118 -13.29 -31.72 -0.12
CA GLU A 118 -12.82 -32.71 0.85
C GLU A 118 -12.38 -32.05 2.16
N GLN A 119 -11.57 -30.99 2.08
CA GLN A 119 -11.01 -30.30 3.24
C GLN A 119 -12.00 -29.37 3.96
N THR A 120 -13.04 -28.90 3.26
CA THR A 120 -14.01 -27.93 3.79
C THR A 120 -15.34 -28.52 4.21
N THR A 121 -15.54 -29.84 4.10
CA THR A 121 -16.81 -30.54 4.40
C THR A 121 -17.35 -30.18 5.79
N HIS A 122 -16.48 -30.08 6.79
CA HIS A 122 -16.87 -29.75 8.17
C HIS A 122 -17.21 -28.27 8.38
N MET A 123 -16.94 -27.40 7.38
CA MET A 123 -17.18 -25.95 7.43
C MET A 123 -18.39 -25.51 6.63
N GLN A 124 -19.13 -26.41 5.96
CA GLN A 124 -20.21 -26.03 5.04
C GLN A 124 -21.31 -25.21 5.74
N ASP A 125 -21.76 -25.67 6.91
CA ASP A 125 -22.81 -25.04 7.69
C ASP A 125 -22.28 -24.12 8.81
N VAL A 126 -20.99 -23.86 8.85
CA VAL A 126 -20.36 -22.99 9.86
C VAL A 126 -20.34 -21.56 9.38
N GLU A 127 -20.87 -20.62 10.19
CA GLU A 127 -20.63 -19.19 9.99
C GLU A 127 -19.27 -18.82 10.59
N PRO A 128 -18.28 -18.40 9.78
CA PRO A 128 -16.95 -18.13 10.26
C PRO A 128 -16.92 -16.96 11.27
N LYS A 129 -16.29 -17.18 12.42
CA LYS A 129 -16.17 -16.19 13.50
C LYS A 129 -14.85 -15.42 13.47
N ASN A 130 -13.85 -15.97 12.79
CA ASN A 130 -12.50 -15.43 12.73
C ASN A 130 -11.86 -15.71 11.36
N LEU A 131 -10.66 -15.17 11.15
CA LEU A 131 -9.93 -15.33 9.90
C LEU A 131 -9.57 -16.78 9.59
N GLU A 132 -9.18 -17.57 10.59
CA GLU A 132 -8.85 -19.00 10.42
C GLU A 132 -10.03 -19.76 9.83
N GLU A 133 -11.20 -19.69 10.48
CA GLU A 133 -12.41 -20.37 10.01
C GLU A 133 -12.82 -19.90 8.60
N GLN A 134 -12.70 -18.60 8.34
CA GLN A 134 -12.99 -18.02 7.01
C GLN A 134 -12.04 -18.56 5.94
N ALA A 135 -10.75 -18.60 6.22
CA ALA A 135 -9.73 -19.09 5.29
C ALA A 135 -9.94 -20.59 4.99
N ILE A 136 -10.10 -21.41 6.03
CA ILE A 136 -10.33 -22.84 5.87
C ILE A 136 -11.60 -23.09 5.04
N LYS A 137 -12.69 -22.37 5.34
CA LYS A 137 -13.94 -22.48 4.58
C LYS A 137 -13.79 -22.15 3.10
N LEU A 138 -12.95 -21.16 2.77
CA LEU A 138 -12.76 -20.70 1.38
C LEU A 138 -11.85 -21.63 0.57
N ILE A 139 -10.78 -22.13 1.17
CA ILE A 139 -9.67 -22.70 0.39
C ILE A 139 -9.07 -24.00 0.97
N GLY A 140 -9.55 -24.45 2.12
CA GLY A 140 -9.09 -25.66 2.77
C GLY A 140 -7.90 -25.47 3.71
N MET A 141 -7.64 -26.51 4.51
CA MET A 141 -6.64 -26.50 5.58
C MET A 141 -5.22 -26.40 5.04
N ASP A 142 -4.88 -27.12 3.97
CA ASP A 142 -3.49 -27.15 3.45
C ASP A 142 -3.02 -25.79 2.99
N VAL A 143 -3.86 -25.04 2.29
CA VAL A 143 -3.53 -23.68 1.83
C VAL A 143 -3.47 -22.72 3.01
N TYR A 144 -4.44 -22.83 3.94
CA TYR A 144 -4.46 -22.01 5.14
C TYR A 144 -3.16 -22.16 5.95
N GLU A 145 -2.79 -23.41 6.33
CA GLU A 145 -1.62 -23.67 7.17
C GLU A 145 -0.30 -23.24 6.50
N LYS A 146 -0.16 -23.51 5.20
CA LYS A 146 1.11 -23.27 4.49
C LYS A 146 1.27 -21.85 3.98
N LEU A 147 0.21 -21.23 3.48
CA LEU A 147 0.34 -20.01 2.69
C LEU A 147 -0.34 -18.78 3.31
N ILE A 148 -1.20 -18.95 4.32
CA ILE A 148 -1.99 -17.85 4.90
C ILE A 148 -1.62 -17.60 6.36
N LYS A 149 -1.70 -18.62 7.21
CA LYS A 149 -1.62 -18.50 8.66
C LYS A 149 -0.38 -17.75 9.14
N GLY A 150 0.81 -18.29 8.88
CA GLY A 150 2.05 -17.69 9.39
C GLY A 150 2.33 -16.31 8.82
N TYR A 151 2.01 -16.06 7.55
CA TYR A 151 2.14 -14.74 6.93
C TYR A 151 1.22 -13.71 7.60
N THR A 152 -0.04 -14.06 7.76
CA THR A 152 -1.06 -13.16 8.33
C THR A 152 -0.79 -12.88 9.80
N GLU A 153 -0.45 -13.91 10.59
CA GLU A 153 -0.14 -13.75 12.00
C GLU A 153 1.11 -12.87 12.22
N LYS A 154 2.13 -12.96 11.35
CA LYS A 154 3.27 -12.03 11.38
C LYS A 154 2.84 -10.60 11.06
N GLN A 155 2.10 -10.42 9.98
CA GLN A 155 1.69 -9.10 9.52
C GLN A 155 0.85 -8.36 10.56
N TRP A 156 -0.09 -9.05 11.20
CA TRP A 156 -1.02 -8.47 12.16
C TRP A 156 -0.53 -8.53 13.62
N GLY A 157 0.50 -9.34 13.91
CA GLY A 157 1.01 -9.54 15.27
C GLY A 157 0.02 -10.23 16.21
N ARG A 158 -1.00 -10.91 15.67
CA ARG A 158 -2.08 -11.60 16.40
C ARG A 158 -2.34 -12.96 15.80
N SER A 159 -2.91 -13.87 16.60
CA SER A 159 -3.37 -15.16 16.09
C SER A 159 -4.48 -14.99 15.04
N ALA A 160 -4.50 -15.85 14.04
CA ALA A 160 -5.57 -15.86 13.04
C ALA A 160 -6.97 -16.08 13.65
N THR A 161 -7.04 -16.76 14.80
CA THR A 161 -8.27 -16.94 15.57
C THR A 161 -8.79 -15.69 16.27
N GLU A 162 -7.94 -14.66 16.43
CA GLU A 162 -8.30 -13.36 17.02
C GLU A 162 -8.59 -12.29 15.96
N LEU A 163 -8.29 -12.57 14.71
CA LEU A 163 -8.50 -11.66 13.59
C LEU A 163 -9.90 -11.82 13.00
N PRO A 164 -10.58 -10.73 12.63
CA PRO A 164 -11.92 -10.81 12.08
C PRO A 164 -11.93 -11.44 10.67
N PRO A 165 -13.00 -12.17 10.31
CA PRO A 165 -13.07 -12.91 9.06
C PRO A 165 -13.06 -12.02 7.80
N PHE A 166 -13.43 -10.75 7.90
CA PHE A 166 -13.50 -9.86 6.75
C PHE A 166 -12.12 -9.60 6.11
N ILE A 167 -11.02 -9.74 6.87
CA ILE A 167 -9.64 -9.54 6.38
C ILE A 167 -9.35 -10.44 5.17
N ILE A 168 -9.90 -11.67 5.17
CA ILE A 168 -9.66 -12.66 4.11
C ILE A 168 -10.93 -12.99 3.30
N LYS A 169 -12.00 -12.24 3.49
CA LYS A 169 -13.30 -12.52 2.85
C LYS A 169 -13.22 -12.60 1.32
N ARG A 170 -12.30 -11.92 0.70
CA ARG A 170 -12.11 -11.85 -0.76
C ARG A 170 -10.79 -12.47 -1.21
N LEU A 171 -10.41 -13.59 -0.62
CA LEU A 171 -9.23 -14.31 -1.06
C LEU A 171 -9.38 -14.72 -2.54
N PRO A 172 -8.50 -14.26 -3.44
CA PRO A 172 -8.60 -14.59 -4.84
C PRO A 172 -8.18 -16.05 -5.08
N VAL A 173 -9.14 -16.88 -5.43
CA VAL A 173 -8.92 -18.26 -5.88
C VAL A 173 -9.25 -18.34 -7.36
N ARG A 174 -8.26 -18.72 -8.17
CA ARG A 174 -8.40 -18.80 -9.62
C ARG A 174 -8.23 -20.22 -10.11
N LEU A 175 -9.18 -20.69 -10.91
CA LEU A 175 -9.12 -22.02 -11.55
C LEU A 175 -8.55 -21.90 -12.98
N THR A 176 -7.54 -21.06 -13.14
CA THR A 176 -6.76 -20.83 -14.37
C THR A 176 -5.28 -20.84 -14.06
N TYR A 177 -4.41 -20.99 -15.07
CA TYR A 177 -2.95 -20.93 -14.94
C TYR A 177 -2.39 -19.50 -15.06
N ASP A 178 -3.18 -18.50 -14.69
CA ASP A 178 -2.78 -17.10 -14.72
C ASP A 178 -2.10 -16.67 -13.42
N ASN A 179 -0.84 -16.26 -13.51
CA ASN A 179 -0.03 -15.79 -12.39
C ASN A 179 -0.13 -14.28 -12.16
N ASN A 180 -0.86 -13.53 -12.98
CA ASN A 180 -1.06 -12.11 -12.75
C ASN A 180 -1.80 -11.90 -11.42
N TYR A 181 -1.18 -11.21 -10.46
CA TYR A 181 -1.77 -11.01 -9.13
C TYR A 181 -3.03 -10.16 -9.16
N PHE A 182 -3.04 -9.13 -10.00
CA PHE A 182 -4.17 -8.21 -10.10
C PHE A 182 -5.18 -8.66 -11.16
N ASN A 183 -6.46 -8.29 -10.94
CA ASN A 183 -7.51 -8.46 -11.94
C ASN A 183 -7.72 -7.20 -12.78
N ASP A 184 -6.93 -6.16 -12.52
CA ASP A 184 -7.07 -4.88 -13.17
C ASP A 184 -6.61 -4.89 -14.64
N ARG A 185 -7.24 -4.03 -15.41
CA ARG A 185 -6.98 -3.91 -16.85
C ARG A 185 -5.61 -3.31 -17.14
N TYR A 186 -5.15 -2.40 -16.29
CA TYR A 186 -3.89 -1.68 -16.44
C TYR A 186 -3.01 -1.96 -15.24
N GLN A 187 -1.73 -2.18 -15.48
CA GLN A 187 -0.71 -2.25 -14.44
C GLN A 187 0.67 -1.97 -15.04
N GLY A 188 1.61 -1.59 -14.20
CA GLY A 188 3.00 -1.34 -14.58
C GLY A 188 3.76 -0.57 -13.52
N ILE A 189 5.04 -0.34 -13.81
CA ILE A 189 5.93 0.50 -13.03
C ILE A 189 6.29 1.70 -13.91
N PRO A 190 6.29 2.94 -13.38
CA PRO A 190 6.75 4.10 -14.13
C PRO A 190 8.25 3.95 -14.44
N ILE A 191 8.60 4.13 -15.71
CA ILE A 191 9.99 4.07 -16.17
C ILE A 191 10.79 5.20 -15.49
N GLY A 192 11.87 4.84 -14.80
CA GLY A 192 12.66 5.76 -13.98
C GLY A 192 12.17 5.91 -12.54
N GLY A 193 11.25 5.03 -12.09
CA GLY A 193 10.72 5.02 -10.74
C GLY A 193 9.59 6.03 -10.50
N TYR A 194 8.96 5.93 -9.33
CA TYR A 194 7.81 6.76 -8.98
C TYR A 194 8.12 8.24 -8.78
N ASN A 195 9.37 8.58 -8.49
CA ASN A 195 9.78 9.98 -8.28
C ASN A 195 9.45 10.86 -9.49
N VAL A 196 9.57 10.32 -10.71
CA VAL A 196 9.28 11.04 -11.96
C VAL A 196 7.85 11.61 -11.97
N ILE A 197 6.89 10.88 -11.44
CA ILE A 197 5.50 11.36 -11.34
C ILE A 197 5.41 12.54 -10.40
N ILE A 198 6.01 12.42 -9.22
CA ILE A 198 5.93 13.46 -8.17
C ILE A 198 6.70 14.70 -8.57
N GLU A 199 7.88 14.54 -9.18
CA GLU A 199 8.67 15.65 -9.70
C GLU A 199 7.90 16.47 -10.72
N LYS A 200 7.20 15.82 -11.67
CA LYS A 200 6.36 16.52 -12.66
C LYS A 200 5.11 17.15 -12.05
N LEU A 201 4.48 16.51 -11.06
CA LEU A 201 3.34 17.08 -10.34
C LEU A 201 3.73 18.33 -9.56
N LEU A 202 4.95 18.38 -9.04
CA LEU A 202 5.44 19.51 -8.23
C LEU A 202 6.29 20.51 -9.02
N GLU A 203 6.43 20.34 -10.33
CA GLU A 203 7.21 21.24 -11.18
C GLU A 203 6.68 22.69 -11.10
N GLY A 204 7.59 23.61 -10.74
CA GLY A 204 7.25 25.03 -10.58
C GLY A 204 6.47 25.38 -9.31
N ILE A 205 6.26 24.45 -8.41
CA ILE A 205 5.61 24.65 -7.11
C ILE A 205 6.68 24.76 -6.02
N GLU A 206 6.50 25.67 -5.09
CA GLU A 206 7.38 25.82 -3.92
C GLU A 206 7.24 24.62 -2.99
N VAL A 207 8.36 23.89 -2.79
CA VAL A 207 8.44 22.70 -1.92
C VAL A 207 9.51 22.93 -0.87
N GLU A 208 9.17 22.73 0.40
CA GLU A 208 10.10 22.80 1.53
C GLU A 208 10.13 21.47 2.27
N LEU A 209 11.25 20.78 2.17
CA LEU A 209 11.51 19.49 2.83
C LEU A 209 12.12 19.70 4.22
N ASN A 210 12.23 18.62 5.01
CA ASN A 210 12.69 18.67 6.41
C ASN A 210 11.91 19.66 7.27
N THR A 211 10.63 19.86 6.95
CA THR A 211 9.75 20.85 7.58
C THR A 211 8.57 20.16 8.21
N ASP A 212 8.59 20.04 9.54
CA ASP A 212 7.49 19.47 10.30
C ASP A 212 6.44 20.54 10.60
N PHE A 213 5.22 20.32 10.12
CA PHE A 213 4.07 21.20 10.34
C PHE A 213 3.83 21.51 11.83
N PHE A 214 4.01 20.52 12.70
CA PHE A 214 3.76 20.66 14.13
C PHE A 214 4.88 21.39 14.88
N ALA A 215 6.07 21.54 14.30
CA ALA A 215 7.16 22.28 14.92
C ALA A 215 6.89 23.79 14.99
N ASP A 216 6.09 24.31 14.05
CA ASP A 216 5.73 25.76 13.99
C ASP A 216 4.31 25.94 13.42
N ARG A 217 3.36 25.23 14.02
CA ARG A 217 1.98 25.12 13.55
C ARG A 217 1.30 26.47 13.36
N GLU A 218 1.44 27.38 14.33
CA GLU A 218 0.77 28.71 14.30
C GLU A 218 1.21 29.53 13.07
N ASN A 219 2.51 29.59 12.78
CA ASN A 219 3.02 30.30 11.61
C ASN A 219 2.67 29.59 10.30
N MET A 220 2.70 28.25 10.29
CA MET A 220 2.26 27.47 9.12
C MET A 220 0.78 27.72 8.82
N GLU A 221 -0.08 27.67 9.81
CA GLU A 221 -1.49 27.98 9.65
C GLU A 221 -1.72 29.44 9.23
N ALA A 222 -0.95 30.40 9.73
CA ALA A 222 -1.05 31.79 9.34
C ALA A 222 -0.55 32.07 7.92
N SER A 223 0.25 31.20 7.33
CA SER A 223 0.89 31.38 6.02
C SER A 223 -0.07 31.21 4.83
N ALA A 224 -1.21 30.51 5.01
CA ALA A 224 -2.14 30.18 3.94
C ALA A 224 -3.60 30.39 4.33
N THR A 225 -4.47 30.53 3.33
CA THR A 225 -5.92 30.64 3.50
C THR A 225 -6.54 29.30 3.92
N LYS A 226 -6.13 28.21 3.26
CA LYS A 226 -6.53 26.84 3.59
C LYS A 226 -5.32 25.90 3.68
N ILE A 227 -5.51 24.81 4.39
CA ILE A 227 -4.51 23.76 4.57
C ILE A 227 -5.04 22.46 3.98
N VAL A 228 -4.23 21.78 3.18
CA VAL A 228 -4.48 20.40 2.77
C VAL A 228 -3.57 19.51 3.60
N PHE A 229 -4.15 18.73 4.49
CA PHE A 229 -3.40 17.91 5.44
C PHE A 229 -3.49 16.42 5.07
N THR A 230 -2.33 15.80 4.81
CA THR A 230 -2.25 14.38 4.40
C THR A 230 -1.71 13.45 5.49
N GLY A 231 -1.43 14.00 6.67
CA GLY A 231 -0.94 13.26 7.82
C GLY A 231 -2.04 12.58 8.64
N MET A 232 -1.68 12.09 9.83
CA MET A 232 -2.62 11.43 10.73
C MET A 232 -3.64 12.43 11.29
N ILE A 233 -4.93 12.14 11.10
CA ILE A 233 -6.01 13.03 11.51
C ILE A 233 -6.07 13.21 13.04
N ASP A 234 -5.81 12.17 13.81
CA ASP A 234 -5.78 12.23 15.27
C ASP A 234 -4.65 13.12 15.79
N GLN A 235 -3.47 13.07 15.15
CA GLN A 235 -2.34 13.96 15.48
C GLN A 235 -2.70 15.43 15.19
N PHE A 236 -3.42 15.70 14.10
CA PHE A 236 -3.85 17.06 13.78
C PHE A 236 -4.70 17.66 14.89
N PHE A 237 -5.55 16.88 15.51
CA PHE A 237 -6.44 17.26 16.62
C PHE A 237 -5.86 16.93 18.00
N ASP A 238 -4.53 16.86 18.14
CA ASP A 238 -3.84 16.64 19.42
C ASP A 238 -4.35 15.42 20.19
N TYR A 239 -4.81 14.38 19.45
CA TYR A 239 -5.34 13.11 19.99
C TYR A 239 -6.53 13.27 20.97
N GLN A 240 -7.31 14.35 20.84
CA GLN A 240 -8.38 14.72 21.80
C GLN A 240 -9.49 13.67 21.98
N PHE A 241 -9.75 12.80 20.98
CA PHE A 241 -10.74 11.69 21.06
C PHE A 241 -10.09 10.34 21.29
N GLY A 242 -8.77 10.30 21.44
CA GLY A 242 -7.95 9.09 21.60
C GLY A 242 -7.07 8.82 20.39
N GLU A 243 -6.09 7.98 20.58
CA GLU A 243 -5.09 7.62 19.59
C GLU A 243 -5.66 6.54 18.64
N LEU A 244 -5.48 6.73 17.35
CA LEU A 244 -5.78 5.73 16.32
C LEU A 244 -4.62 4.74 16.20
N GLU A 245 -4.92 3.47 16.07
CA GLU A 245 -3.93 2.40 16.06
C GLU A 245 -3.51 2.06 14.61
N TYR A 246 -2.23 1.77 14.44
CA TYR A 246 -1.64 1.38 13.16
C TYR A 246 -0.75 0.14 13.32
N ARG A 247 -0.41 -0.48 12.20
CA ARG A 247 0.75 -1.36 12.07
C ARG A 247 1.88 -0.60 11.38
N SER A 248 3.10 -0.92 11.76
CA SER A 248 4.30 -0.38 11.15
C SER A 248 5.08 -1.45 10.39
N LEU A 249 6.09 -1.00 9.65
CA LEU A 249 7.03 -1.85 8.92
C LEU A 249 8.46 -1.37 9.16
N ARG A 250 9.39 -2.31 9.15
CA ARG A 250 10.82 -2.05 9.13
C ARG A 250 11.43 -2.70 7.90
N PHE A 251 12.30 -1.96 7.23
CA PHE A 251 12.96 -2.38 5.99
C PHE A 251 14.45 -2.51 6.21
N GLU A 252 15.04 -3.61 5.73
CA GLU A 252 16.48 -3.81 5.67
C GLU A 252 16.89 -3.93 4.21
N HIS A 253 17.61 -2.92 3.72
CA HIS A 253 18.15 -2.89 2.36
C HIS A 253 19.55 -3.48 2.33
N GLU A 254 19.84 -4.31 1.33
CA GLU A 254 21.14 -4.94 1.15
C GLU A 254 21.55 -4.93 -0.32
N ILE A 255 22.77 -4.48 -0.60
CA ILE A 255 23.38 -4.54 -1.93
C ILE A 255 24.13 -5.86 -2.03
N LEU A 256 23.83 -6.66 -3.05
CA LEU A 256 24.47 -7.96 -3.29
C LEU A 256 25.32 -7.90 -4.56
N ASP A 257 26.53 -8.43 -4.48
CA ASP A 257 27.48 -8.55 -5.60
C ASP A 257 27.15 -9.77 -6.46
N GLN A 258 25.93 -9.77 -7.01
CA GLN A 258 25.41 -10.80 -7.94
C GLN A 258 24.28 -10.22 -8.78
N GLU A 259 24.12 -10.72 -9.99
CA GLU A 259 23.15 -10.21 -10.96
C GLU A 259 21.69 -10.46 -10.55
N ASN A 260 21.42 -11.57 -9.88
CA ASN A 260 20.05 -12.02 -9.59
C ASN A 260 20.06 -12.85 -8.30
N TYR A 261 19.22 -12.49 -7.34
CA TYR A 261 19.14 -13.14 -6.04
C TYR A 261 18.06 -14.23 -5.97
N GLN A 262 16.84 -13.87 -6.36
CA GLN A 262 15.67 -14.76 -6.20
C GLN A 262 14.86 -14.98 -7.49
N GLY A 263 15.23 -14.33 -8.59
CA GLY A 263 14.59 -14.53 -9.90
C GLY A 263 13.18 -13.95 -10.02
N ASN A 264 12.73 -13.18 -9.04
CA ASN A 264 11.42 -12.53 -9.03
C ASN A 264 11.45 -11.25 -8.18
N ALA A 265 10.61 -10.28 -8.51
CA ALA A 265 10.57 -9.02 -7.76
C ALA A 265 10.13 -9.22 -6.31
N VAL A 266 9.16 -10.10 -6.04
CA VAL A 266 8.60 -10.29 -4.70
C VAL A 266 8.47 -11.78 -4.37
N VAL A 267 9.10 -12.19 -3.28
CA VAL A 267 8.93 -13.51 -2.68
C VAL A 267 8.42 -13.35 -1.25
N ASN A 268 7.24 -13.87 -0.96
CA ASN A 268 6.63 -13.87 0.37
C ASN A 268 7.10 -15.10 1.14
N TYR A 269 7.49 -14.91 2.39
CA TYR A 269 7.86 -15.99 3.32
C TYR A 269 6.70 -16.23 4.26
N THR A 270 6.03 -17.38 4.10
CA THR A 270 4.77 -17.66 4.80
C THR A 270 4.92 -18.40 6.12
N GLU A 271 6.12 -18.90 6.43
CA GLU A 271 6.44 -19.52 7.71
C GLU A 271 6.44 -18.49 8.84
N ARG A 272 5.94 -18.88 10.00
CA ARG A 272 5.93 -18.01 11.19
C ARG A 272 7.33 -17.73 11.73
N ASP A 273 8.22 -18.70 11.65
CA ASP A 273 9.57 -18.63 12.22
C ASP A 273 10.54 -17.76 11.41
N ILE A 274 10.20 -17.43 10.16
CA ILE A 274 10.92 -16.48 9.35
C ILE A 274 10.45 -15.07 9.74
N PRO A 275 11.34 -14.18 10.27
CA PRO A 275 10.91 -12.93 10.90
C PRO A 275 10.40 -11.87 9.92
N TYR A 276 10.77 -11.93 8.65
CA TYR A 276 10.27 -11.02 7.61
C TYR A 276 9.09 -11.65 6.84
N THR A 277 8.24 -10.79 6.29
CA THR A 277 7.08 -11.22 5.49
C THR A 277 7.45 -11.47 4.05
N ARG A 278 8.42 -10.70 3.51
CA ARG A 278 8.85 -10.85 2.11
C ARG A 278 10.24 -10.30 1.88
N ILE A 279 10.83 -10.76 0.78
CA ILE A 279 12.02 -10.16 0.18
C ILE A 279 11.61 -9.54 -1.15
N ILE A 280 12.02 -8.30 -1.36
CA ILE A 280 11.83 -7.55 -2.60
C ILE A 280 13.19 -7.47 -3.30
N GLU A 281 13.28 -7.89 -4.55
CA GLU A 281 14.44 -7.68 -5.41
C GLU A 281 14.08 -6.62 -6.47
N HIS A 282 14.53 -5.40 -6.24
CA HIS A 282 13.98 -4.21 -6.89
C HIS A 282 14.23 -4.12 -8.39
N LYS A 283 15.38 -4.62 -8.89
CA LYS A 283 15.72 -4.53 -10.32
C LYS A 283 14.68 -5.14 -11.25
N HIS A 284 13.97 -6.18 -10.77
CA HIS A 284 12.96 -6.87 -11.58
C HIS A 284 11.75 -6.01 -11.92
N PHE A 285 11.46 -4.95 -11.16
CA PHE A 285 10.35 -4.04 -11.46
C PHE A 285 10.54 -3.30 -12.79
N GLU A 286 11.78 -2.97 -13.13
CA GLU A 286 12.11 -2.27 -14.37
C GLU A 286 12.97 -3.11 -15.33
N PHE A 287 12.95 -4.44 -15.17
CA PHE A 287 13.72 -5.38 -16.00
C PHE A 287 15.21 -5.07 -16.04
N GLY A 288 15.76 -4.64 -14.91
CA GLY A 288 17.15 -4.20 -14.78
C GLY A 288 18.17 -5.31 -15.05
N THR A 289 19.31 -4.92 -15.66
CA THR A 289 20.40 -5.81 -16.08
C THR A 289 21.74 -5.47 -15.43
N GLN A 290 21.72 -4.77 -14.28
CA GLN A 290 22.91 -4.40 -13.52
C GLN A 290 23.64 -5.65 -13.02
N ASP A 291 24.97 -5.60 -12.90
CA ASP A 291 25.79 -6.71 -12.39
C ASP A 291 25.55 -6.99 -10.90
N LYS A 292 25.05 -5.98 -10.17
CA LYS A 292 24.63 -6.08 -8.76
C LYS A 292 23.12 -6.08 -8.65
N THR A 293 22.62 -6.52 -7.51
CA THR A 293 21.19 -6.39 -7.18
C THR A 293 21.00 -5.77 -5.79
N VAL A 294 19.83 -5.18 -5.57
CA VAL A 294 19.42 -4.66 -4.26
C VAL A 294 18.17 -5.41 -3.81
N ILE A 295 18.26 -5.98 -2.63
CA ILE A 295 17.13 -6.63 -1.97
C ILE A 295 16.67 -5.85 -0.75
N THR A 296 15.40 -5.98 -0.43
CA THR A 296 14.82 -5.45 0.81
C THR A 296 14.08 -6.55 1.55
N ARG A 297 14.45 -6.78 2.80
CA ARG A 297 13.65 -7.61 3.72
C ARG A 297 12.65 -6.72 4.44
N GLU A 298 11.38 -7.08 4.35
CA GLU A 298 10.28 -6.34 4.98
C GLU A 298 9.84 -7.06 6.25
N TYR A 299 9.96 -6.38 7.38
CA TYR A 299 9.58 -6.89 8.70
C TYR A 299 8.31 -6.19 9.18
N PRO A 300 7.31 -6.93 9.65
CA PRO A 300 6.17 -6.33 10.35
C PRO A 300 6.62 -5.82 11.71
N ALA A 301 6.05 -4.70 12.12
CA ALA A 301 6.36 -4.07 13.41
C ALA A 301 5.09 -3.53 14.07
N ASP A 302 5.10 -3.50 15.40
CA ASP A 302 4.11 -2.76 16.16
C ASP A 302 4.37 -1.27 15.98
N TRP A 303 3.30 -0.52 15.80
CA TRP A 303 3.38 0.93 15.71
C TRP A 303 3.25 1.56 17.09
N LYS A 304 4.00 2.60 17.35
CA LYS A 304 3.88 3.51 18.50
C LYS A 304 4.10 4.93 18.02
N ARG A 305 3.65 5.88 18.80
CA ARG A 305 3.78 7.30 18.49
C ARG A 305 5.23 7.67 18.14
N GLY A 306 5.41 8.27 16.99
CA GLY A 306 6.72 8.60 16.42
C GLY A 306 7.22 7.64 15.34
N ASP A 307 6.66 6.42 15.27
CA ASP A 307 6.93 5.49 14.18
C ASP A 307 6.12 5.86 12.93
N GLU A 308 6.57 5.41 11.76
CA GLU A 308 5.83 5.60 10.51
C GLU A 308 4.59 4.69 10.46
N PRO A 309 3.38 5.23 10.29
CA PRO A 309 2.15 4.45 10.19
C PRO A 309 1.95 3.91 8.77
N TYR A 310 1.90 2.57 8.62
CA TYR A 310 1.69 1.95 7.30
C TYR A 310 0.27 1.44 7.09
N TYR A 311 -0.30 0.76 8.08
CA TYR A 311 -1.62 0.13 7.96
C TYR A 311 -2.52 0.53 9.12
N PRO A 312 -3.67 1.19 8.88
CA PRO A 312 -4.64 1.48 9.92
C PRO A 312 -5.31 0.19 10.41
N ILE A 313 -5.58 0.13 11.71
CA ILE A 313 -6.33 -0.97 12.33
C ILE A 313 -7.81 -0.60 12.31
N ASN A 314 -8.53 -0.99 11.26
CA ASN A 314 -9.92 -0.65 11.04
C ASN A 314 -10.88 -1.59 11.81
N ASP A 315 -10.72 -1.71 13.12
CA ASP A 315 -11.67 -2.39 13.99
C ASP A 315 -12.78 -1.44 14.48
N ALA A 316 -13.79 -1.99 15.17
CA ALA A 316 -14.93 -1.21 15.65
C ALA A 316 -14.52 -0.08 16.62
N LYS A 317 -13.52 -0.31 17.46
CA LYS A 317 -13.00 0.68 18.41
C LYS A 317 -12.39 1.88 17.68
N ASN A 318 -11.45 1.61 16.77
CA ASN A 318 -10.73 2.63 16.04
C ASN A 318 -11.66 3.38 15.06
N ASN A 319 -12.59 2.68 14.41
CA ASN A 319 -13.58 3.33 13.55
C ASN A 319 -14.47 4.30 14.32
N ALA A 320 -14.90 3.96 15.55
CA ALA A 320 -15.69 4.86 16.40
C ALA A 320 -14.89 6.12 16.84
N ILE A 321 -13.58 5.99 17.06
CA ILE A 321 -12.69 7.14 17.33
C ILE A 321 -12.54 7.99 16.05
N TYR A 322 -12.30 7.36 14.91
CA TYR A 322 -12.14 8.07 13.63
C TYR A 322 -13.40 8.88 13.26
N GLU A 323 -14.61 8.35 13.48
CA GLU A 323 -15.86 9.07 13.24
C GLU A 323 -15.96 10.38 14.02
N GLN A 324 -15.41 10.42 15.25
CA GLN A 324 -15.38 11.66 16.05
C GLN A 324 -14.41 12.69 15.43
N TYR A 325 -13.24 12.24 14.95
CA TYR A 325 -12.31 13.11 14.22
C TYR A 325 -12.89 13.61 12.91
N LEU A 326 -13.59 12.77 12.18
CA LEU A 326 -14.25 13.18 10.93
C LEU A 326 -15.31 14.27 11.18
N ALA A 327 -16.14 14.09 12.20
CA ALA A 327 -17.14 15.12 12.58
C ALA A 327 -16.49 16.45 13.00
N GLU A 328 -15.31 16.41 13.64
CA GLU A 328 -14.56 17.62 13.98
C GLU A 328 -13.91 18.27 12.76
N ALA A 329 -13.37 17.45 11.85
CA ALA A 329 -12.81 17.90 10.57
C ALA A 329 -13.86 18.64 9.71
N GLU A 330 -15.08 18.13 9.65
CA GLU A 330 -16.19 18.76 8.93
C GLU A 330 -16.57 20.15 9.48
N ARG A 331 -16.38 20.37 10.78
CA ARG A 331 -16.60 21.69 11.41
C ARG A 331 -15.48 22.67 11.10
N ASN A 332 -14.30 22.17 10.80
CA ASN A 332 -13.12 22.95 10.50
C ASN A 332 -13.07 23.30 8.99
N GLY A 333 -13.81 24.32 8.57
CA GLY A 333 -13.88 24.73 7.16
C GLY A 333 -12.57 25.23 6.53
N ARG A 334 -11.46 25.26 7.28
CA ARG A 334 -10.16 25.74 6.83
C ARG A 334 -9.19 24.62 6.45
N VAL A 335 -9.41 23.42 6.96
CA VAL A 335 -8.53 22.27 6.71
C VAL A 335 -9.23 21.21 5.87
N ILE A 336 -8.57 20.80 4.81
CA ILE A 336 -8.99 19.73 3.92
C ILE A 336 -8.15 18.51 4.23
N PHE A 337 -8.78 17.44 4.68
CA PHE A 337 -8.12 16.17 4.95
C PHE A 337 -8.15 15.30 3.71
N CYS A 338 -6.98 14.79 3.29
CA CYS A 338 -6.85 14.02 2.06
C CYS A 338 -5.73 12.99 2.17
N GLY A 339 -6.01 11.75 1.79
CA GLY A 339 -5.02 10.69 1.72
C GLY A 339 -5.15 9.66 2.84
N ARG A 340 -4.38 8.57 2.72
CA ARG A 340 -4.51 7.36 3.54
C ARG A 340 -4.58 7.60 5.05
N LEU A 341 -3.69 8.45 5.58
CA LEU A 341 -3.60 8.71 7.01
C LEU A 341 -4.71 9.64 7.49
N ALA A 342 -5.04 10.65 6.68
CA ALA A 342 -6.12 11.58 6.98
C ALA A 342 -7.50 10.91 6.88
N ASP A 343 -7.70 10.03 5.91
CA ASP A 343 -8.93 9.25 5.74
C ASP A 343 -8.96 7.97 6.63
N TYR A 344 -7.89 7.69 7.37
CA TYR A 344 -7.72 6.46 8.19
C TYR A 344 -8.12 5.19 7.42
N LYS A 345 -7.64 5.06 6.17
CA LYS A 345 -7.97 3.93 5.28
C LYS A 345 -6.72 3.37 4.61
N TYR A 346 -6.76 2.07 4.37
CA TYR A 346 -5.78 1.44 3.50
C TYR A 346 -6.21 1.64 2.04
N TYR A 347 -5.45 2.45 1.32
CA TYR A 347 -5.64 2.72 -0.10
C TYR A 347 -4.50 2.15 -0.92
N ASP A 348 -4.81 1.47 -2.01
CA ASP A 348 -3.87 1.27 -3.10
C ASP A 348 -3.62 2.60 -3.82
N MET A 349 -2.54 2.69 -4.60
CA MET A 349 -2.17 3.95 -5.25
C MET A 349 -3.28 4.52 -6.15
N HIS A 350 -3.98 3.66 -6.91
CA HIS A 350 -5.06 4.13 -7.78
C HIS A 350 -6.22 4.74 -6.99
N VAL A 351 -6.58 4.17 -5.85
CA VAL A 351 -7.61 4.74 -4.95
C VAL A 351 -7.13 6.06 -4.35
N THR A 352 -5.82 6.15 -4.03
CA THR A 352 -5.21 7.41 -3.57
C THR A 352 -5.31 8.52 -4.62
N VAL A 353 -5.08 8.18 -5.90
CA VAL A 353 -5.26 9.11 -7.02
C VAL A 353 -6.72 9.53 -7.16
N GLU A 354 -7.65 8.57 -7.17
CA GLU A 354 -9.10 8.86 -7.24
C GLU A 354 -9.52 9.81 -6.13
N ARG A 355 -9.20 9.47 -4.88
CA ARG A 355 -9.57 10.31 -3.73
C ARG A 355 -8.98 11.71 -3.80
N ALA A 356 -7.73 11.86 -4.24
CA ALA A 356 -7.12 13.17 -4.42
C ALA A 356 -7.83 14.00 -5.49
N LEU A 357 -8.21 13.38 -6.62
CA LEU A 357 -8.97 14.03 -7.69
C LEU A 357 -10.39 14.42 -7.24
N ASP A 358 -11.07 13.57 -6.45
CA ASP A 358 -12.38 13.88 -5.88
C ASP A 358 -12.29 15.10 -4.94
N VAL A 359 -11.28 15.14 -4.06
CA VAL A 359 -11.05 16.31 -3.17
C VAL A 359 -10.77 17.59 -3.97
N VAL A 360 -10.00 17.47 -5.06
CA VAL A 360 -9.77 18.60 -5.97
C VAL A 360 -11.08 19.08 -6.60
N GLU A 361 -11.92 18.16 -7.08
CA GLU A 361 -13.20 18.49 -7.70
C GLU A 361 -14.18 19.13 -6.70
N GLU A 362 -14.24 18.61 -5.49
CA GLU A 362 -15.05 19.14 -4.39
C GLU A 362 -14.63 20.58 -4.00
N GLU A 363 -13.32 20.82 -3.92
CA GLU A 363 -12.79 22.12 -3.46
C GLU A 363 -12.63 23.16 -4.56
N LEU A 364 -12.19 22.75 -5.75
CA LEU A 364 -11.78 23.67 -6.83
C LEU A 364 -12.71 23.62 -8.06
N GLY A 365 -13.71 22.76 -8.07
CA GLY A 365 -14.58 22.49 -9.22
C GLY A 365 -14.02 21.47 -10.21
N SER A 366 -14.80 21.14 -11.24
CA SER A 366 -14.51 20.06 -12.20
C SER A 366 -13.11 20.14 -12.81
N ILE A 367 -12.50 18.98 -12.97
CA ILE A 367 -11.17 18.76 -13.55
C ILE A 367 -11.21 18.78 -15.07
#